data_11a59391c0e913f3cc00f415b2dd6300
#
_entry.id   11a59391c0e913f3cc00f415b2dd6300
#
_cell.length_a   1.000
_cell.length_b   1.000
_cell.length_c   1.000
_cell.angle_alpha   90.00
_cell.angle_beta   90.00
_cell.angle_gamma   90.00
#
_symmetry.space_group_name_H-M   'P 1'
#
loop_
_entity.id
_entity.type
_entity.pdbx_description
1 polymer ?
#
loop_
_entity_poly.entity_id
_entity_poly.type
_entity_poly.pdbx_seq_one_letter_code
_entity_poly.pdbx_strand_id
1 'polypeptide(L)'
;ATKNNPIFTGGGLIYDGVIYLEIPEITQRLLLTGVGASTIDVEPVFLLGQSALGYVMGQMPRPTRRDETDYDFIKGIGIEAQYGVGKIAKAPLGVSSATVGDLIDWGVVTGFVSGVANA
;
A
#
# COMPACT_ATOMS: atom_id res chain seq x y z
N ALA A 1 -31.09 11.03 -12.93
CA ALA A 1 -30.75 9.69 -12.40
C ALA A 1 -29.23 9.48 -12.17
N THR A 2 -28.36 10.34 -12.64
CA THR A 2 -26.89 10.18 -12.54
C THR A 2 -26.26 10.85 -11.32
N LYS A 3 -26.99 11.68 -10.58
CA LYS A 3 -26.45 12.44 -9.44
C LYS A 3 -26.07 11.58 -8.23
N ASN A 4 -26.57 10.36 -8.12
CA ASN A 4 -26.26 9.45 -7.01
C ASN A 4 -25.41 8.25 -7.43
N ASN A 5 -24.83 8.27 -8.62
CA ASN A 5 -23.93 7.21 -9.02
C ASN A 5 -22.55 7.48 -8.40
N PRO A 6 -22.03 6.58 -7.54
CA PRO A 6 -20.73 6.75 -6.89
C PRO A 6 -19.56 6.93 -7.85
N ILE A 7 -19.74 6.54 -9.12
CA ILE A 7 -18.78 6.79 -10.20
C ILE A 7 -18.47 8.29 -10.39
N PHE A 8 -19.44 9.18 -10.09
CA PHE A 8 -19.32 10.61 -10.34
C PHE A 8 -19.13 11.46 -9.08
N THR A 9 -19.14 10.86 -7.89
CA THR A 9 -19.06 11.59 -6.61
C THR A 9 -17.68 11.53 -5.95
N GLY A 10 -16.60 11.25 -6.70
CA GLY A 10 -15.25 11.19 -6.14
C GLY A 10 -15.00 9.96 -5.26
N GLY A 11 -15.93 9.03 -5.24
CA GLY A 11 -15.72 7.70 -4.67
C GLY A 11 -15.12 6.75 -5.69
N GLY A 12 -14.47 5.69 -5.25
CA GLY A 12 -13.96 4.66 -6.13
C GLY A 12 -15.07 4.04 -7.00
N LEU A 13 -14.74 3.65 -8.20
CA LEU A 13 -15.63 2.90 -9.08
C LEU A 13 -15.88 1.51 -8.48
N ILE A 14 -17.14 1.11 -8.34
CA ILE A 14 -17.50 -0.26 -7.96
C ILE A 14 -18.14 -0.94 -9.16
N TYR A 15 -17.53 -1.99 -9.64
CA TYR A 15 -18.02 -2.77 -10.76
C TYR A 15 -17.82 -4.26 -10.48
N ASP A 16 -18.85 -5.06 -10.64
CA ASP A 16 -18.85 -6.52 -10.44
C ASP A 16 -18.20 -6.98 -9.11
N GLY A 17 -18.50 -6.27 -8.01
CA GLY A 17 -17.95 -6.57 -6.69
C GLY A 17 -16.48 -6.14 -6.48
N VAL A 18 -15.87 -5.48 -7.45
CA VAL A 18 -14.51 -4.95 -7.34
C VAL A 18 -14.57 -3.43 -7.15
N ILE A 19 -13.80 -2.93 -6.20
CA ILE A 19 -13.63 -1.51 -5.94
C ILE A 19 -12.38 -1.05 -6.68
N TYR A 20 -12.54 -0.13 -7.60
CA TYR A 20 -11.43 0.49 -8.33
C TYR A 20 -11.08 1.80 -7.66
N LEU A 21 -9.86 1.89 -7.19
CA LEU A 21 -9.32 3.07 -6.53
C LEU A 21 -8.08 3.57 -7.28
N GLU A 22 -8.12 4.81 -7.69
CA GLU A 22 -6.95 5.47 -8.26
C GLU A 22 -6.11 6.08 -7.13
N ILE A 23 -4.84 5.73 -7.09
CA ILE A 23 -3.88 6.22 -6.10
C ILE A 23 -2.69 6.83 -6.84
N PRO A 24 -2.66 8.17 -7.00
CA PRO A 24 -1.61 8.85 -7.76
C PRO A 24 -0.20 8.62 -7.21
N GLU A 25 -0.09 8.33 -5.92
CA GLU A 25 1.20 8.07 -5.27
C GLU A 25 1.86 6.77 -5.75
N ILE A 26 1.08 5.82 -6.27
CA ILE A 26 1.61 4.59 -6.85
C ILE A 26 2.42 4.92 -8.10
N THR A 27 1.85 5.70 -9.00
CA THR A 27 2.54 6.18 -10.20
C THR A 27 3.83 6.92 -9.87
N GLN A 28 3.78 7.81 -8.89
CA GLN A 28 4.94 8.64 -8.52
C GLN A 28 6.09 7.86 -7.88
N ARG A 29 5.79 6.76 -7.19
CA ARG A 29 6.78 6.02 -6.39
C ARG A 29 7.20 4.68 -6.96
N LEU A 30 6.33 4.06 -7.74
CA LEU A 30 6.50 2.69 -8.25
C LEU A 30 6.55 2.63 -9.78
N LEU A 31 6.65 3.77 -10.44
CA LEU A 31 6.87 3.81 -11.88
C LEU A 31 8.19 3.11 -12.22
N LEU A 32 8.12 2.07 -13.01
CA LEU A 32 9.27 1.36 -13.50
C LEU A 32 9.63 1.91 -14.88
N THR A 33 10.74 2.62 -14.95
CA THR A 33 11.24 3.20 -16.19
C THR A 33 12.18 2.25 -16.91
N GLY A 34 12.10 2.19 -18.23
CA GLY A 34 13.05 1.44 -19.04
C GLY A 34 12.95 -0.07 -18.91
N VAL A 35 11.76 -0.62 -18.74
CA VAL A 35 11.55 -2.07 -18.66
C VAL A 35 11.63 -2.73 -20.02
N GLY A 36 12.48 -3.75 -20.13
CA GLY A 36 12.69 -4.51 -21.39
C GLY A 36 13.63 -3.83 -22.37
N ALA A 37 13.61 -4.31 -23.61
CA ALA A 37 14.43 -3.76 -24.72
C ALA A 37 13.96 -2.40 -25.24
N SER A 38 12.77 -1.97 -24.84
CA SER A 38 12.18 -0.67 -25.14
C SER A 38 12.14 0.15 -23.88
N THR A 39 12.46 1.43 -23.96
CA THR A 39 12.33 2.42 -22.89
C THR A 39 10.86 2.73 -22.58
N ILE A 40 10.08 1.71 -22.23
CA ILE A 40 8.66 1.85 -21.92
C ILE A 40 8.52 2.01 -20.41
N ASP A 41 7.80 3.02 -20.00
CA ASP A 41 7.41 3.21 -18.62
C ASP A 41 6.21 2.31 -18.30
N VAL A 42 6.29 1.61 -17.19
CA VAL A 42 5.30 0.62 -16.78
C VAL A 42 4.81 0.95 -15.38
N GLU A 43 3.50 1.02 -15.24
CA GLU A 43 2.84 1.26 -13.96
C GLU A 43 2.30 -0.05 -13.38
N PRO A 44 2.51 -0.32 -12.08
CA PRO A 44 1.94 -1.47 -11.42
C PRO A 44 0.47 -1.24 -11.07
N VAL A 45 -0.35 -2.26 -11.30
CA VAL A 45 -1.74 -2.33 -10.86
C VAL A 45 -1.87 -3.48 -9.88
N PHE A 46 -2.48 -3.23 -8.75
CA PHE A 46 -2.65 -4.22 -7.69
C PHE A 46 -4.11 -4.62 -7.56
N LEU A 47 -4.40 -5.90 -7.68
CA LEU A 47 -5.67 -6.48 -7.28
C LEU A 47 -5.49 -7.12 -5.91
N LEU A 48 -6.16 -6.56 -4.90
CA LEU A 48 -6.05 -6.98 -3.51
C LEU A 48 -7.34 -7.72 -3.11
N GLY A 49 -7.17 -8.96 -2.70
CA GLY A 49 -8.25 -9.76 -2.13
C GLY A 49 -8.19 -9.83 -0.61
N GLN A 50 -9.00 -10.67 -0.05
CA GLN A 50 -8.98 -10.97 1.38
C GLN A 50 -7.61 -11.53 1.79
N SER A 51 -7.07 -11.05 2.91
CA SER A 51 -5.76 -11.47 3.44
C SER A 51 -4.55 -11.08 2.56
N ALA A 52 -4.70 -10.06 1.71
CA ALA A 52 -3.60 -9.54 0.89
C ALA A 52 -2.53 -8.83 1.70
N LEU A 53 -2.97 -8.07 2.70
CA LEU A 53 -2.11 -7.25 3.55
C LEU A 53 -2.30 -7.62 5.01
N GLY A 54 -1.20 -7.68 5.73
CA GLY A 54 -1.14 -7.81 7.17
C GLY A 54 -0.79 -6.47 7.82
N TYR A 55 -1.51 -6.11 8.85
CA TYR A 55 -1.22 -4.96 9.70
C TYR A 55 -0.97 -5.48 11.11
N VAL A 56 0.17 -5.12 11.67
CA VAL A 56 0.56 -5.48 13.04
C VAL A 56 0.89 -4.21 13.81
N MET A 57 0.34 -4.10 14.99
CA MET A 57 0.64 -3.02 15.92
C MET A 57 1.40 -3.59 17.10
N GLY A 58 2.69 -3.24 17.20
CA GLY A 58 3.55 -3.63 18.32
C GLY A 58 3.31 -2.78 19.57
N GLN A 59 3.12 -1.48 19.36
CA GLN A 59 2.83 -0.52 20.42
C GLN A 59 1.73 0.43 19.96
N MET A 60 0.68 0.51 20.75
CA MET A 60 -0.38 1.50 20.52
C MET A 60 0.16 2.92 20.65
N PRO A 61 -0.37 3.88 19.89
CA PRO A 61 -0.01 5.27 20.03
C PRO A 61 -0.22 5.72 21.48
N ARG A 62 0.86 6.16 22.11
CA ARG A 62 0.80 6.74 23.46
C ARG A 62 1.39 8.14 23.45
N PRO A 63 0.76 9.09 24.09
CA PRO A 63 1.36 10.39 24.31
C PRO A 63 2.49 10.29 25.34
N THR A 64 3.61 10.91 25.05
CA THR A 64 4.72 11.08 25.97
C THR A 64 4.91 12.55 26.23
N ARG A 65 5.20 12.88 27.50
CA ARG A 65 5.50 14.23 27.91
C ARG A 65 6.96 14.31 28.33
N ARG A 66 7.64 15.30 27.87
CA ARG A 66 8.98 15.63 28.33
C ARG A 66 8.87 16.52 29.56
N ASP A 67 9.51 16.11 30.65
CA ASP A 67 9.67 17.00 31.82
C ASP A 67 10.84 17.95 31.52
N GLU A 68 10.57 19.23 31.57
CA GLU A 68 11.53 20.28 31.30
C GLU A 68 12.25 20.69 32.58
N THR A 69 13.55 20.90 32.45
CA THR A 69 14.41 21.37 33.56
C THR A 69 14.57 22.89 33.60
N ASP A 70 14.06 23.59 32.58
CA ASP A 70 14.20 25.04 32.45
C ASP A 70 12.92 25.75 32.88
N TYR A 71 12.75 25.85 34.19
CA TYR A 71 11.64 26.59 34.86
C TYR A 71 10.23 26.32 34.26
N ASP A 72 10.01 25.19 33.64
CA ASP A 72 8.73 24.78 33.04
C ASP A 72 8.23 25.66 31.87
N PHE A 73 9.14 26.45 31.26
CA PHE A 73 8.80 27.32 30.13
C PHE A 73 8.66 26.59 28.82
N ILE A 74 9.36 25.48 28.62
CA ILE A 74 9.35 24.70 27.39
C ILE A 74 8.71 23.34 27.66
N LYS A 75 7.53 23.09 27.08
CA LYS A 75 6.83 21.81 27.21
C LYS A 75 6.91 21.04 25.89
N GLY A 76 7.44 19.82 25.96
CA GLY A 76 7.50 18.90 24.82
C GLY A 76 6.41 17.84 24.92
N ILE A 77 5.71 17.62 23.82
CA ILE A 77 4.75 16.50 23.66
C ILE A 77 5.23 15.64 22.51
N GLY A 78 5.37 14.35 22.76
CA GLY A 78 5.69 13.35 21.75
C GLY A 78 4.59 12.32 21.63
N ILE A 79 4.49 11.68 20.50
CA ILE A 79 3.64 10.52 20.29
C ILE A 79 4.54 9.38 19.80
N GLU A 80 4.48 8.27 20.50
CA GLU A 80 5.22 7.06 20.17
C GLU A 80 4.25 5.97 19.75
N ALA A 81 4.51 5.36 18.58
CA ALA A 81 3.76 4.22 18.07
C ALA A 81 4.69 3.29 17.29
N GLN A 82 4.44 1.99 17.36
CA GLN A 82 5.13 1.00 16.56
C GLN A 82 4.10 0.18 15.78
N TYR A 83 4.20 0.21 14.49
CA TYR A 83 3.34 -0.59 13.61
C TYR A 83 4.13 -1.11 12.41
N GLY A 84 3.64 -2.20 11.85
CA GLY A 84 4.17 -2.78 10.64
C GLY A 84 3.05 -3.11 9.67
N VAL A 85 3.29 -2.89 8.40
CA VAL A 85 2.40 -3.30 7.31
C VAL A 85 3.22 -4.15 6.35
N GLY A 86 2.67 -5.24 5.92
CA GLY A 86 3.35 -6.11 4.97
C GLY A 86 2.38 -6.89 4.10
N LYS A 87 2.88 -7.30 2.95
CA LYS A 87 2.19 -8.24 2.07
C LYS A 87 2.25 -9.62 2.70
N ILE A 88 1.14 -10.35 2.68
CA ILE A 88 1.10 -11.73 3.16
C ILE A 88 1.58 -12.64 2.04
N ALA A 89 2.64 -13.38 2.31
CA ALA A 89 3.16 -14.39 1.41
C ALA A 89 3.13 -15.76 2.08
N LYS A 90 2.92 -16.80 1.29
CA LYS A 90 2.81 -18.19 1.75
C LYS A 90 3.82 -19.07 1.05
N ALA A 91 4.38 -20.01 1.77
CA ALA A 91 5.20 -21.05 1.16
C ALA A 91 4.37 -21.94 0.21
N PRO A 92 4.92 -22.36 -0.93
CA PRO A 92 4.28 -23.31 -1.82
C PRO A 92 3.95 -24.62 -1.09
N LEU A 93 2.88 -25.26 -1.52
CA LEU A 93 2.49 -26.55 -0.94
C LEU A 93 3.58 -27.60 -1.21
N GLY A 94 4.02 -28.31 -0.16
CA GLY A 94 5.02 -29.37 -0.28
C GLY A 94 6.48 -28.93 -0.13
N VAL A 95 6.75 -27.66 0.10
CA VAL A 95 8.10 -27.15 0.37
C VAL A 95 8.28 -26.98 1.87
N SER A 96 9.17 -27.76 2.47
CA SER A 96 9.43 -27.73 3.93
C SER A 96 10.37 -26.61 4.38
N SER A 97 11.13 -26.02 3.45
CA SER A 97 11.99 -24.87 3.73
C SER A 97 11.97 -23.92 2.53
N ALA A 98 10.97 -23.06 2.47
CA ALA A 98 10.92 -22.02 1.45
C ALA A 98 11.84 -20.86 1.85
N THR A 99 12.72 -20.47 0.94
CA THR A 99 13.45 -19.21 1.04
C THR A 99 12.54 -18.05 0.62
N VAL A 100 12.92 -16.82 0.96
CA VAL A 100 12.11 -15.63 0.65
C VAL A 100 11.76 -15.52 -0.85
N GLY A 101 12.62 -16.06 -1.74
CA GLY A 101 12.38 -16.07 -3.19
C GLY A 101 11.33 -17.09 -3.66
N ASP A 102 11.00 -18.08 -2.82
CA ASP A 102 10.05 -19.14 -3.16
C ASP A 102 8.63 -18.84 -2.67
N LEU A 103 8.43 -17.72 -1.99
CA LEU A 103 7.14 -17.35 -1.42
C LEU A 103 6.16 -16.91 -2.53
N ILE A 104 4.96 -17.44 -2.44
CA ILE A 104 3.85 -17.05 -3.33
C ILE A 104 3.03 -15.97 -2.63
N ASP A 105 2.69 -14.93 -3.36
CA ASP A 105 1.80 -13.89 -2.88
C ASP A 105 0.41 -14.46 -2.58
N TRP A 106 -0.09 -14.15 -1.41
CA TRP A 106 -1.41 -14.58 -0.98
C TRP A 106 -2.40 -13.43 -1.07
N GLY A 107 -3.41 -13.62 -1.90
CA GLY A 107 -4.48 -12.61 -2.06
C GLY A 107 -4.07 -11.34 -2.78
N VAL A 108 -2.89 -11.29 -3.40
CA VAL A 108 -2.43 -10.15 -4.20
C VAL A 108 -2.10 -10.64 -5.60
N VAL A 109 -2.62 -9.93 -6.61
CA VAL A 109 -2.19 -10.09 -7.99
C VAL A 109 -1.63 -8.76 -8.46
N THR A 110 -0.40 -8.77 -8.95
CA THR A 110 0.25 -7.58 -9.50
C THR A 110 0.22 -7.66 -11.02
N GLY A 111 -0.41 -6.71 -11.65
CA GLY A 111 -0.36 -6.50 -13.08
C GLY A 111 0.52 -5.30 -13.41
N PHE A 112 1.02 -5.25 -14.63
CA PHE A 112 1.78 -4.12 -15.14
C PHE A 112 1.12 -3.60 -16.40
N VAL A 113 0.92 -2.30 -16.45
CA VAL A 113 0.31 -1.62 -17.59
C VAL A 113 1.31 -0.58 -18.11
N SER A 114 1.54 -0.57 -19.43
CA SER A 114 2.32 0.49 -20.05
C SER A 114 1.44 1.73 -20.19
N GLY A 115 1.78 2.79 -19.47
CA GLY A 115 1.16 4.09 -19.66
C GLY A 115 1.76 4.75 -20.92
N VAL A 116 0.91 5.18 -21.84
CA VAL A 116 1.34 6.15 -22.86
C VAL A 116 1.32 7.50 -22.18
N ALA A 117 2.48 8.16 -22.09
CA ALA A 117 2.53 9.54 -21.62
C ALA A 117 1.56 10.38 -22.45
N ASN A 118 0.59 10.96 -21.82
CA ASN A 118 -0.27 11.96 -22.47
C ASN A 118 0.64 13.12 -22.89
N ALA A 119 0.79 13.27 -24.20
CA ALA A 119 1.53 14.37 -24.79
C ALA A 119 0.79 15.70 -24.58
#